data_2e68c1778d24580de81aa1c486f8c709
#
_entry.id   2e68c1778d24580de81aa1c486f8c709
#
_cell.length_a   1.000
_cell.length_b   1.000
_cell.length_c   1.000
_cell.angle_alpha   90.00
_cell.angle_beta   90.00
_cell.angle_gamma   90.00
#
_symmetry.space_group_name_H-M   'P 1'
#
loop_
_entity.id
_entity.type
_entity.pdbx_description
1 polymer ?
#
loop_
_entity_poly.entity_id
_entity_poly.type
_entity_poly.pdbx_seq_one_letter_code
_entity_poly.pdbx_strand_id
1 'polypeptide(L)'
;MEQRSETESASGSAAPGRPGDYELRYLPCTKRVRVEFNGTWIADTTRAVVLHETRQPPAHYIPKEDIRMDFLQKTAHRSHCPFRGDASYWALEVGGQRAENAAWCYEAPYRGAEAIQGRLSFYRSRISALYEGDDEIPFLETNVAGLHANPLAGWLLKDAWKAASAAELAQQFLGLLRASGCPVDRSTIIMPTLHPQIFATVLVWRADASVIRVVYEPHDILHQPRFADSPFAPIIRGAGGVRRRLEDADVKLDYPVVRDLHREGATDYVAMPFRFSDGQINVISMTSFARGGFGVAHLGQIYEVMPMLGRLFEVHALRRTATALLETYL
;
A
#
# COMPACT_ATOMS: atom_id res chain seq x y z
N MET A 1 -20.09 57.49 -16.80
CA MET A 1 -20.01 56.19 -17.52
C MET A 1 -18.81 55.47 -16.96
N GLU A 2 -19.02 54.88 -15.78
CA GLU A 2 -17.98 54.22 -14.98
C GLU A 2 -18.17 52.69 -15.08
N GLN A 3 -17.18 52.04 -15.63
CA GLN A 3 -17.12 50.55 -15.63
C GLN A 3 -16.49 50.10 -14.30
N ARG A 4 -17.29 49.50 -13.47
CA ARG A 4 -16.81 48.71 -12.32
C ARG A 4 -16.31 47.34 -12.82
N SER A 5 -15.05 47.07 -12.60
CA SER A 5 -14.47 45.75 -12.71
C SER A 5 -14.78 44.96 -11.45
N GLU A 6 -15.63 43.98 -11.55
CA GLU A 6 -15.84 42.97 -10.50
C GLU A 6 -14.73 41.92 -10.61
N THR A 7 -13.87 41.87 -9.59
CA THR A 7 -12.94 40.76 -9.36
C THR A 7 -13.71 39.68 -8.62
N GLU A 8 -14.18 38.69 -9.35
CA GLU A 8 -14.66 37.42 -8.75
C GLU A 8 -13.48 36.67 -8.16
N SER A 9 -13.45 36.58 -6.84
CA SER A 9 -12.62 35.65 -6.11
C SER A 9 -13.28 34.25 -6.20
N ALA A 10 -12.76 33.41 -7.10
CA ALA A 10 -13.16 32.04 -7.18
C ALA A 10 -12.62 31.27 -5.97
N SER A 11 -13.39 31.19 -4.89
CA SER A 11 -13.24 30.16 -3.87
C SER A 11 -13.71 28.82 -4.48
N GLY A 12 -12.80 28.12 -5.17
CA GLY A 12 -13.05 26.80 -5.72
C GLY A 12 -13.21 25.77 -4.60
N SER A 13 -14.43 25.59 -4.12
CA SER A 13 -14.86 24.39 -3.45
C SER A 13 -14.68 23.24 -4.44
N ALA A 14 -13.67 22.39 -4.23
CA ALA A 14 -13.48 21.18 -5.01
C ALA A 14 -14.74 20.32 -4.88
N ALA A 15 -15.43 20.10 -5.98
CA ALA A 15 -16.54 19.15 -6.06
C ALA A 15 -16.06 17.78 -5.58
N PRO A 16 -16.87 17.00 -4.85
CA PRO A 16 -16.51 15.65 -4.45
C PRO A 16 -16.20 14.82 -5.70
N GLY A 17 -14.96 14.30 -5.78
CA GLY A 17 -14.47 13.51 -6.91
C GLY A 17 -15.39 12.33 -7.17
N ARG A 18 -15.49 11.94 -8.44
CA ARG A 18 -16.27 10.76 -8.86
C ARG A 18 -15.69 9.49 -8.22
N PRO A 19 -16.51 8.47 -7.94
CA PRO A 19 -16.01 7.16 -7.50
C PRO A 19 -14.97 6.64 -8.50
N GLY A 20 -13.71 6.47 -8.06
CA GLY A 20 -12.60 5.99 -8.90
C GLY A 20 -11.46 7.00 -9.12
N ASP A 21 -11.61 8.26 -8.74
CA ASP A 21 -10.55 9.26 -8.90
C ASP A 21 -9.54 9.18 -7.75
N TYR A 22 -8.59 8.24 -7.86
CA TYR A 22 -7.42 8.21 -6.98
C TYR A 22 -6.25 8.90 -7.70
N GLU A 23 -5.76 9.99 -7.12
CA GLU A 23 -4.71 10.81 -7.71
C GLU A 23 -3.50 10.93 -6.78
N LEU A 24 -2.34 11.04 -7.38
CA LEU A 24 -1.08 11.41 -6.75
C LEU A 24 -0.61 12.71 -7.41
N ARG A 25 -0.53 13.79 -6.65
CA ARG A 25 0.00 15.06 -7.14
C ARG A 25 1.20 15.49 -6.31
N TYR A 26 2.31 15.72 -6.97
CA TYR A 26 3.55 16.20 -6.37
C TYR A 26 3.70 17.67 -6.68
N LEU A 27 3.56 18.53 -5.67
CA LEU A 27 3.60 19.98 -5.82
C LEU A 27 4.73 20.59 -5.01
N PRO A 28 5.47 21.58 -5.53
CA PRO A 28 6.41 22.35 -4.72
C PRO A 28 5.67 23.01 -3.55
N CYS A 29 6.23 22.92 -2.34
CA CYS A 29 5.73 23.68 -1.21
C CYS A 29 6.17 25.15 -1.34
N THR A 30 5.21 26.07 -1.31
CA THR A 30 5.49 27.51 -1.41
C THR A 30 5.87 28.15 -0.09
N LYS A 31 5.63 27.45 1.01
CA LYS A 31 5.97 27.90 2.37
C LYS A 31 7.21 27.18 2.89
N ARG A 32 7.85 27.78 3.89
CA ARG A 32 8.97 27.16 4.62
C ARG A 32 8.45 25.95 5.41
N VAL A 33 9.12 24.81 5.30
CA VAL A 33 8.79 23.58 6.03
C VAL A 33 9.87 23.33 7.06
N ARG A 34 9.46 23.09 8.32
CA ARG A 34 10.36 22.80 9.44
C ARG A 34 9.89 21.54 10.17
N VAL A 35 10.83 20.73 10.62
CA VAL A 35 10.57 19.52 11.39
C VAL A 35 11.29 19.62 12.73
N GLU A 36 10.57 19.38 13.81
CA GLU A 36 11.09 19.37 15.18
C GLU A 36 11.03 17.97 15.78
N PHE A 37 12.08 17.60 16.53
CA PHE A 37 12.10 16.41 17.34
C PHE A 37 12.88 16.68 18.65
N ASN A 38 12.26 16.38 19.77
CA ASN A 38 12.81 16.58 21.11
C ASN A 38 13.46 17.97 21.33
N GLY A 39 12.69 19.03 20.97
CA GLY A 39 13.12 20.43 21.11
C GLY A 39 14.21 20.89 20.12
N THR A 40 14.53 20.07 19.11
CA THR A 40 15.59 20.37 18.13
C THR A 40 15.01 20.40 16.72
N TRP A 41 15.39 21.44 15.96
CA TRP A 41 15.05 21.51 14.54
C TRP A 41 15.88 20.51 13.74
N ILE A 42 15.21 19.52 13.14
CA ILE A 42 15.82 18.45 12.34
C ILE A 42 15.91 18.82 10.87
N ALA A 43 14.93 19.55 10.39
CA ALA A 43 14.88 20.02 9.00
C ALA A 43 14.33 21.43 8.94
N ASP A 44 14.82 22.18 7.93
CA ASP A 44 14.42 23.55 7.64
C ASP A 44 14.61 23.83 6.15
N THR A 45 13.55 23.97 5.39
CA THR A 45 13.59 24.05 3.93
C THR A 45 12.53 24.94 3.34
N THR A 46 12.83 25.58 2.21
CA THR A 46 11.87 26.22 1.29
C THR A 46 11.73 25.43 -0.02
N ARG A 47 12.34 24.25 -0.10
CA ARG A 47 12.42 23.42 -1.32
C ARG A 47 11.66 22.09 -1.17
N ALA A 48 10.75 22.00 -0.20
CA ALA A 48 9.96 20.80 0.00
C ALA A 48 9.02 20.53 -1.19
N VAL A 49 8.77 19.26 -1.43
CA VAL A 49 7.70 18.79 -2.32
C VAL A 49 6.61 18.17 -1.47
N VAL A 50 5.38 18.59 -1.66
CA VAL A 50 4.22 18.01 -0.98
C VAL A 50 3.54 17.02 -1.91
N LEU A 51 3.41 15.79 -1.45
CA LEU A 51 2.57 14.79 -2.07
C LEU A 51 1.14 14.95 -1.54
N HIS A 52 0.23 15.27 -2.42
CA HIS A 52 -1.21 15.16 -2.19
C HIS A 52 -1.68 13.83 -2.78
N GLU A 53 -2.02 12.92 -1.93
CA GLU A 53 -2.57 11.61 -2.28
C GLU A 53 -4.04 11.58 -1.89
N THR A 54 -4.91 11.12 -2.79
CA THR A 54 -6.35 11.09 -2.53
C THR A 54 -6.65 10.39 -1.22
N ARG A 55 -7.39 11.04 -0.33
CA ARG A 55 -7.81 10.54 0.99
C ARG A 55 -6.67 10.24 1.98
N GLN A 56 -5.46 10.74 1.70
CA GLN A 56 -4.34 10.66 2.64
C GLN A 56 -3.91 12.05 3.09
N PRO A 57 -3.39 12.20 4.32
CA PRO A 57 -2.78 13.45 4.74
C PRO A 57 -1.61 13.81 3.82
N PRO A 58 -1.37 15.10 3.54
CA PRO A 58 -0.24 15.53 2.74
C PRO A 58 1.09 15.08 3.34
N ALA A 59 1.99 14.55 2.50
CA ALA A 59 3.33 14.15 2.91
C ALA A 59 4.37 15.12 2.36
N HIS A 60 5.20 15.68 3.26
CA HIS A 60 6.24 16.65 2.91
C HIS A 60 7.57 15.93 2.69
N TYR A 61 8.12 16.04 1.48
CA TYR A 61 9.39 15.47 1.08
C TYR A 61 10.47 16.55 1.05
N ILE A 62 11.46 16.44 1.90
CA ILE A 62 12.50 17.43 2.19
C ILE A 62 13.82 16.97 1.57
N PRO A 63 14.56 17.84 0.83
CA PRO A 63 15.90 17.52 0.36
C PRO A 63 16.84 17.15 1.51
N LYS A 64 17.71 16.16 1.31
CA LYS A 64 18.65 15.70 2.36
C LYS A 64 19.59 16.82 2.83
N GLU A 65 19.92 17.75 1.94
CA GLU A 65 20.80 18.88 2.20
C GLU A 65 20.19 19.87 3.20
N ASP A 66 18.85 19.88 3.35
CA ASP A 66 18.11 20.74 4.26
C ASP A 66 17.73 20.01 5.57
N ILE A 67 18.29 18.82 5.77
CA ILE A 67 18.07 17.98 6.94
C ILE A 67 19.37 17.80 7.70
N ARG A 68 19.32 17.88 9.01
CA ARG A 68 20.44 17.57 9.90
C ARG A 68 20.63 16.06 9.95
N MET A 69 21.33 15.53 8.93
CA MET A 69 21.55 14.09 8.74
C MET A 69 22.40 13.46 9.85
N ASP A 70 23.11 14.26 10.66
CA ASP A 70 23.84 13.85 11.86
C ASP A 70 22.94 13.22 12.95
N PHE A 71 21.64 13.54 12.95
CA PHE A 71 20.65 12.94 13.84
C PHE A 71 19.97 11.70 13.25
N LEU A 72 20.21 11.36 11.97
CA LEU A 72 19.54 10.27 11.27
C LEU A 72 20.48 9.11 11.00
N GLN A 73 20.04 7.92 11.35
CA GLN A 73 20.74 6.66 11.07
C GLN A 73 19.90 5.78 10.15
N LYS A 74 20.47 5.39 9.00
CA LYS A 74 19.78 4.48 8.06
C LYS A 74 19.57 3.12 8.72
N THR A 75 18.31 2.61 8.66
CA THR A 75 17.94 1.32 9.23
C THR A 75 17.94 0.22 8.16
N ALA A 76 17.86 -1.02 8.61
CA ALA A 76 17.69 -2.18 7.70
C ALA A 76 16.26 -2.31 7.18
N HIS A 77 15.30 -1.55 7.74
CA HIS A 77 13.91 -1.62 7.33
C HIS A 77 13.71 -1.18 5.89
N ARG A 78 12.85 -1.91 5.17
CA ARG A 78 12.43 -1.61 3.79
C ARG A 78 10.95 -1.85 3.67
N SER A 79 10.29 -1.07 2.82
CA SER A 79 8.92 -1.34 2.40
C SER A 79 8.75 -1.08 0.91
N HIS A 80 7.66 -1.58 0.35
CA HIS A 80 7.33 -1.35 -1.05
C HIS A 80 5.99 -0.63 -1.15
N CYS A 81 5.97 0.48 -1.89
CA CYS A 81 4.76 1.19 -2.27
C CYS A 81 4.43 0.87 -3.74
N PRO A 82 3.22 0.39 -4.07
CA PRO A 82 2.87 0.06 -5.45
C PRO A 82 2.84 1.28 -6.39
N PHE A 83 2.86 2.49 -5.83
CA PHE A 83 2.85 3.75 -6.58
C PHE A 83 4.24 4.37 -6.75
N ARG A 84 5.15 4.15 -5.76
CA ARG A 84 6.41 4.87 -5.64
C ARG A 84 7.64 3.97 -5.65
N GLY A 85 7.46 2.64 -5.49
CA GLY A 85 8.57 1.68 -5.45
C GLY A 85 9.08 1.43 -4.03
N ASP A 86 10.38 1.11 -3.93
CA ASP A 86 11.01 0.68 -2.67
C ASP A 86 11.43 1.88 -1.82
N ALA A 87 11.03 1.88 -0.55
CA ALA A 87 11.40 2.86 0.45
C ALA A 87 12.51 2.35 1.37
N SER A 88 13.49 3.22 1.63
CA SER A 88 14.49 3.09 2.70
C SER A 88 14.06 3.91 3.91
N TYR A 89 14.57 3.55 5.09
CA TYR A 89 14.15 4.17 6.35
C TYR A 89 15.32 4.66 7.19
N TRP A 90 15.04 5.66 8.04
CA TRP A 90 15.99 6.23 8.99
C TRP A 90 15.37 6.30 10.38
N ALA A 91 16.13 5.90 11.38
CA ALA A 91 15.89 6.24 12.77
C ALA A 91 16.34 7.68 13.03
N LEU A 92 15.68 8.37 13.95
CA LEU A 92 15.99 9.73 14.38
C LEU A 92 16.38 9.68 15.85
N GLU A 93 17.52 10.30 16.23
CA GLU A 93 18.02 10.29 17.60
C GLU A 93 18.52 11.68 17.99
N VAL A 94 17.96 12.24 19.08
CA VAL A 94 18.32 13.56 19.61
C VAL A 94 18.25 13.53 21.14
N GLY A 95 19.32 13.92 21.78
CA GLY A 95 19.35 14.04 23.25
C GLY A 95 19.02 12.74 23.99
N GLY A 96 19.40 11.59 23.42
CA GLY A 96 19.11 10.26 23.98
C GLY A 96 17.70 9.74 23.70
N GLN A 97 16.84 10.53 23.11
CA GLN A 97 15.54 10.07 22.60
C GLN A 97 15.69 9.53 21.17
N ARG A 98 15.21 8.30 20.94
CA ARG A 98 15.29 7.62 19.64
C ARG A 98 13.91 7.24 19.14
N ALA A 99 13.65 7.53 17.85
CA ALA A 99 12.46 7.10 17.11
C ALA A 99 12.88 6.22 15.94
N GLU A 100 12.56 4.92 16.00
CA GLU A 100 12.89 3.96 14.95
C GLU A 100 12.04 4.20 13.71
N ASN A 101 12.70 4.14 12.52
CA ASN A 101 12.04 4.32 11.22
C ASN A 101 11.19 5.61 11.17
N ALA A 102 11.69 6.70 11.72
CA ALA A 102 10.98 7.97 11.83
C ALA A 102 10.85 8.69 10.48
N ALA A 103 11.77 8.42 9.55
CA ALA A 103 11.74 8.99 8.21
C ALA A 103 11.91 7.91 7.15
N TRP A 104 11.41 8.20 5.94
CA TRP A 104 11.56 7.32 4.77
C TRP A 104 11.93 8.11 3.52
N CYS A 105 12.50 7.42 2.51
CA CYS A 105 12.91 7.98 1.24
C CYS A 105 12.74 6.95 0.12
N TYR A 106 12.36 7.41 -1.06
CA TYR A 106 12.40 6.65 -2.30
C TYR A 106 13.65 7.05 -3.07
N GLU A 107 14.68 6.20 -3.07
CA GLU A 107 15.96 6.51 -3.73
C GLU A 107 15.87 6.32 -5.24
N ALA A 108 15.06 5.35 -5.69
CA ALA A 108 14.77 5.08 -7.10
C ALA A 108 13.24 4.90 -7.26
N PRO A 109 12.47 5.98 -7.24
CA PRO A 109 11.02 5.90 -7.35
C PRO A 109 10.58 5.46 -8.74
N TYR A 110 9.34 4.96 -8.84
CA TYR A 110 8.73 4.67 -10.12
C TYR A 110 8.50 5.94 -10.94
N ARG A 111 8.37 5.74 -12.26
CA ARG A 111 8.04 6.81 -13.21
C ARG A 111 6.77 7.55 -12.78
N GLY A 112 6.86 8.88 -12.76
CA GLY A 112 5.80 9.77 -12.27
C GLY A 112 5.95 10.20 -10.81
N ALA A 113 6.95 9.66 -10.09
CA ALA A 113 7.27 10.05 -8.72
C ALA A 113 8.70 10.62 -8.57
N GLU A 114 9.32 11.06 -9.66
CA GLU A 114 10.71 11.57 -9.69
C GLU A 114 10.90 12.80 -8.81
N ALA A 115 9.84 13.60 -8.62
CA ALA A 115 9.87 14.82 -7.79
C ALA A 115 10.27 14.56 -6.33
N ILE A 116 10.09 13.33 -5.83
CA ILE A 116 10.44 12.94 -4.45
C ILE A 116 11.72 12.11 -4.37
N GLN A 117 12.41 11.88 -5.49
CA GLN A 117 13.62 11.07 -5.53
C GLN A 117 14.67 11.61 -4.54
N GLY A 118 15.18 10.73 -3.69
CA GLY A 118 16.22 11.03 -2.72
C GLY A 118 15.81 11.96 -1.57
N ARG A 119 14.57 12.47 -1.54
CA ARG A 119 14.06 13.33 -0.47
C ARG A 119 13.53 12.49 0.68
N LEU A 120 13.64 12.98 1.92
CA LEU A 120 13.07 12.33 3.10
C LEU A 120 11.71 12.94 3.45
N SER A 121 10.82 12.07 3.91
CA SER A 121 9.58 12.46 4.58
C SER A 121 9.55 11.85 5.98
N PHE A 122 8.84 12.47 6.93
CA PHE A 122 8.83 12.10 8.33
C PHE A 122 7.43 11.64 8.76
N TYR A 123 7.35 10.53 9.50
CA TYR A 123 6.11 10.11 10.14
C TYR A 123 5.70 11.10 11.22
N ARG A 124 4.53 11.69 11.08
CA ARG A 124 3.98 12.66 12.04
C ARG A 124 3.89 12.09 13.46
N SER A 125 3.58 10.80 13.59
CA SER A 125 3.52 10.10 14.87
C SER A 125 4.88 9.84 15.52
N ARG A 126 5.99 10.17 14.85
CA ARG A 126 7.36 9.87 15.29
C ARG A 126 8.27 11.10 15.39
N ILE A 127 7.70 12.26 15.21
CA ILE A 127 8.35 13.56 15.38
C ILE A 127 7.55 14.41 16.36
N SER A 128 8.14 15.46 16.93
CA SER A 128 7.44 16.37 17.85
C SER A 128 6.47 17.25 17.10
N ALA A 129 6.94 17.94 16.04
CA ALA A 129 6.11 18.82 15.24
C ALA A 129 6.62 18.95 13.79
N LEU A 130 5.72 19.32 12.88
CA LEU A 130 6.01 19.74 11.51
C LEU A 130 5.26 21.06 11.27
N TYR A 131 5.95 22.04 10.73
CA TYR A 131 5.42 23.36 10.44
C TYR A 131 5.46 23.64 8.94
N GLU A 132 4.43 24.32 8.44
CA GLU A 132 4.38 24.91 7.10
C GLU A 132 4.14 26.41 7.24
N GLY A 133 5.19 27.20 7.03
CA GLY A 133 5.22 28.60 7.45
C GLY A 133 5.27 28.70 8.96
N ASP A 134 4.31 29.42 9.53
CA ASP A 134 4.14 29.57 10.99
C ASP A 134 3.07 28.62 11.56
N ASP A 135 2.40 27.87 10.69
CA ASP A 135 1.33 26.95 11.08
C ASP A 135 1.90 25.58 11.39
N GLU A 136 1.62 25.06 12.59
CA GLU A 136 1.85 23.65 12.89
C GLU A 136 0.84 22.79 12.15
N ILE A 137 1.34 21.82 11.36
CA ILE A 137 0.48 20.85 10.68
C ILE A 137 0.07 19.79 11.69
N PRO A 138 -1.23 19.69 12.03
CA PRO A 138 -1.67 18.71 13.03
C PRO A 138 -1.44 17.27 12.56
N PHE A 139 -1.19 16.38 13.51
CA PHE A 139 -1.25 14.95 13.26
C PHE A 139 -2.72 14.56 13.09
N LEU A 140 -3.11 14.29 11.83
CA LEU A 140 -4.41 13.70 11.52
C LEU A 140 -4.22 12.21 11.32
N GLU A 141 -4.89 11.41 12.15
CA GLU A 141 -5.07 9.99 11.86
C GLU A 141 -5.85 9.85 10.54
N THR A 142 -5.59 8.77 9.81
CA THR A 142 -6.11 8.49 8.46
C THR A 142 -7.53 9.02 8.25
N ASN A 143 -7.72 9.83 7.22
CA ASN A 143 -9.02 10.44 6.92
C ASN A 143 -10.05 9.40 6.49
N VAL A 144 -10.87 8.94 7.43
CA VAL A 144 -11.93 7.95 7.20
C VAL A 144 -13.06 8.50 6.31
N ALA A 145 -13.17 9.82 6.18
CA ALA A 145 -14.25 10.47 5.41
C ALA A 145 -14.21 10.14 3.90
N GLY A 146 -13.04 9.77 3.35
CA GLY A 146 -12.90 9.38 1.95
C GLY A 146 -13.31 7.95 1.63
N LEU A 147 -13.41 7.05 2.62
CA LEU A 147 -13.78 5.65 2.41
C LEU A 147 -15.17 5.48 1.79
N HIS A 148 -16.10 6.38 2.04
CA HIS A 148 -17.45 6.34 1.46
C HIS A 148 -17.50 6.50 -0.07
N ALA A 149 -16.48 7.07 -0.68
CA ALA A 149 -16.37 7.22 -2.14
C ALA A 149 -15.80 5.97 -2.84
N ASN A 150 -15.22 5.02 -2.09
CA ASN A 150 -14.69 3.78 -2.64
C ASN A 150 -15.80 2.72 -2.72
N PRO A 151 -16.20 2.23 -3.92
CA PRO A 151 -17.25 1.23 -4.07
C PRO A 151 -16.98 -0.07 -3.29
N LEU A 152 -15.70 -0.45 -3.19
CA LEU A 152 -15.27 -1.64 -2.45
C LEU A 152 -15.49 -1.47 -0.95
N ALA A 153 -15.26 -0.26 -0.42
CA ALA A 153 -15.49 0.03 1.00
C ALA A 153 -16.97 -0.09 1.38
N GLY A 154 -17.87 0.42 0.54
CA GLY A 154 -19.30 0.29 0.75
C GLY A 154 -19.76 -1.17 0.81
N TRP A 155 -19.24 -2.02 -0.06
CA TRP A 155 -19.51 -3.45 -0.05
C TRP A 155 -18.90 -4.14 1.18
N LEU A 156 -17.64 -3.84 1.53
CA LEU A 156 -16.97 -4.40 2.70
C LEU A 156 -17.75 -4.14 3.99
N LEU A 157 -18.34 -2.95 4.13
CA LEU A 157 -19.12 -2.58 5.31
C LEU A 157 -20.51 -3.21 5.35
N LYS A 158 -21.16 -3.41 4.20
CA LYS A 158 -22.57 -3.81 4.14
C LYS A 158 -22.79 -5.29 3.89
N ASP A 159 -21.95 -5.92 3.07
CA ASP A 159 -22.26 -7.22 2.48
C ASP A 159 -21.15 -8.27 2.63
N ALA A 160 -19.88 -7.87 2.67
CA ALA A 160 -18.75 -8.79 2.65
C ALA A 160 -18.72 -9.76 3.85
N TRP A 161 -19.24 -9.35 5.00
CA TRP A 161 -19.35 -10.18 6.21
C TRP A 161 -20.32 -11.36 6.07
N LYS A 162 -21.19 -11.34 5.03
CA LYS A 162 -22.16 -12.40 4.71
C LYS A 162 -21.49 -13.60 4.03
N ALA A 163 -20.27 -13.43 3.50
CA ALA A 163 -19.54 -14.51 2.87
C ALA A 163 -19.38 -15.70 3.82
N ALA A 164 -19.71 -16.89 3.37
CA ALA A 164 -19.64 -18.10 4.19
C ALA A 164 -18.20 -18.62 4.39
N SER A 165 -17.26 -18.21 3.52
CA SER A 165 -15.88 -18.66 3.56
C SER A 165 -14.90 -17.60 3.03
N ALA A 166 -13.61 -17.76 3.34
CA ALA A 166 -12.55 -16.94 2.75
C ALA A 166 -12.51 -17.03 1.21
N ALA A 167 -12.84 -18.19 0.65
CA ALA A 167 -12.90 -18.38 -0.80
C ALA A 167 -14.05 -17.56 -1.42
N GLU A 168 -15.22 -17.59 -0.79
CA GLU A 168 -16.36 -16.80 -1.26
C GLU A 168 -16.10 -15.29 -1.11
N LEU A 169 -15.52 -14.86 0.02
CA LEU A 169 -15.10 -13.48 0.24
C LEU A 169 -14.15 -13.01 -0.87
N ALA A 170 -13.13 -13.82 -1.19
CA ALA A 170 -12.18 -13.51 -2.25
C ALA A 170 -12.85 -13.47 -3.63
N GLN A 171 -13.75 -14.41 -3.93
CA GLN A 171 -14.49 -14.46 -5.19
C GLN A 171 -15.33 -13.20 -5.39
N GLN A 172 -16.08 -12.79 -4.36
CA GLN A 172 -16.91 -11.60 -4.39
C GLN A 172 -16.06 -10.33 -4.51
N PHE A 173 -14.99 -10.20 -3.73
CA PHE A 173 -14.07 -9.07 -3.77
C PHE A 173 -13.45 -8.87 -5.16
N LEU A 174 -12.85 -9.92 -5.72
CA LEU A 174 -12.17 -9.86 -7.01
C LEU A 174 -13.15 -9.66 -8.17
N GLY A 175 -14.34 -10.25 -8.07
CA GLY A 175 -15.43 -10.00 -9.00
C GLY A 175 -15.90 -8.55 -9.02
N LEU A 176 -16.10 -7.97 -7.82
CA LEU A 176 -16.50 -6.57 -7.68
C LEU A 176 -15.39 -5.61 -8.14
N LEU A 177 -14.13 -5.91 -7.81
CA LEU A 177 -12.97 -5.17 -8.25
C LEU A 177 -12.90 -5.11 -9.78
N ARG A 178 -13.11 -6.24 -10.46
CA ARG A 178 -13.17 -6.30 -11.90
C ARG A 178 -14.37 -5.54 -12.47
N ALA A 179 -15.54 -5.69 -11.85
CA ALA A 179 -16.76 -4.97 -12.27
C ALA A 179 -16.64 -3.45 -12.10
N SER A 180 -15.78 -2.97 -11.18
CA SER A 180 -15.46 -1.55 -11.03
C SER A 180 -14.43 -1.02 -12.04
N GLY A 181 -14.02 -1.84 -13.02
CA GLY A 181 -13.11 -1.46 -14.10
C GLY A 181 -11.63 -1.76 -13.83
N CYS A 182 -11.29 -2.38 -12.70
CA CYS A 182 -9.92 -2.82 -12.45
C CYS A 182 -9.58 -4.04 -13.31
N PRO A 183 -8.51 -3.99 -14.14
CA PRO A 183 -8.21 -5.05 -15.11
C PRO A 183 -7.51 -6.24 -14.44
N VAL A 184 -8.10 -6.80 -13.39
CA VAL A 184 -7.58 -8.00 -12.74
C VAL A 184 -8.05 -9.24 -13.47
N ASP A 185 -7.12 -10.08 -13.92
CA ASP A 185 -7.40 -11.31 -14.65
C ASP A 185 -7.04 -12.56 -13.85
N ARG A 186 -6.01 -12.48 -12.99
CA ARG A 186 -5.61 -13.52 -12.06
C ARG A 186 -5.27 -12.94 -10.70
N SER A 187 -5.54 -13.69 -9.65
CA SER A 187 -5.14 -13.33 -8.29
C SER A 187 -4.79 -14.59 -7.49
N THR A 188 -3.80 -14.44 -6.61
CA THR A 188 -3.45 -15.46 -5.62
C THR A 188 -3.40 -14.81 -4.25
N ILE A 189 -4.15 -15.37 -3.29
CA ILE A 189 -4.13 -14.90 -1.90
C ILE A 189 -3.50 -16.02 -1.06
N ILE A 190 -2.46 -15.69 -0.31
CA ILE A 190 -1.73 -16.62 0.55
C ILE A 190 -1.89 -16.16 1.99
N MET A 191 -2.42 -17.03 2.81
CA MET A 191 -2.62 -16.83 4.23
C MET A 191 -1.91 -17.94 5.00
N PRO A 192 -0.73 -17.69 5.61
CA PRO A 192 -0.09 -18.62 6.52
C PRO A 192 -1.06 -19.04 7.63
N THR A 193 -0.90 -20.26 8.16
CA THR A 193 -1.77 -20.81 9.19
C THR A 193 -0.94 -21.33 10.36
N LEU A 194 -1.56 -21.42 11.54
CA LEU A 194 -0.96 -22.07 12.70
C LEU A 194 -1.22 -23.59 12.75
N HIS A 195 -1.73 -24.17 11.65
CA HIS A 195 -2.05 -25.60 11.59
C HIS A 195 -0.77 -26.44 11.57
N PRO A 196 -0.67 -27.56 12.35
CA PRO A 196 0.56 -28.37 12.44
C PRO A 196 1.07 -28.94 11.11
N GLN A 197 0.19 -29.23 10.16
CA GLN A 197 0.51 -29.85 8.87
C GLN A 197 0.41 -28.92 7.68
N ILE A 198 -0.27 -27.76 7.83
CA ILE A 198 -0.56 -26.83 6.74
C ILE A 198 0.12 -25.50 7.03
N PHE A 199 1.08 -25.15 6.22
CA PHE A 199 1.74 -23.82 6.29
C PHE A 199 0.81 -22.71 5.88
N ALA A 200 0.10 -22.85 4.75
CA ALA A 200 -0.74 -21.79 4.22
C ALA A 200 -2.00 -22.30 3.52
N THR A 201 -3.06 -21.48 3.59
CA THR A 201 -4.19 -21.57 2.67
C THR A 201 -3.94 -20.65 1.51
N VAL A 202 -4.03 -21.17 0.29
CA VAL A 202 -3.83 -20.45 -0.96
C VAL A 202 -5.14 -20.44 -1.73
N LEU A 203 -5.62 -19.23 -2.04
CA LEU A 203 -6.81 -19.02 -2.86
C LEU A 203 -6.34 -18.56 -4.24
N VAL A 204 -6.67 -19.32 -5.28
CA VAL A 204 -6.30 -19.02 -6.67
C VAL A 204 -7.55 -18.66 -7.45
N TRP A 205 -7.63 -17.42 -7.88
CA TRP A 205 -8.73 -16.86 -8.65
C TRP A 205 -8.31 -16.55 -10.08
N ARG A 206 -9.22 -16.74 -11.02
CA ARG A 206 -9.08 -16.36 -12.42
C ARG A 206 -10.40 -15.78 -12.90
N ALA A 207 -10.31 -14.75 -13.75
CA ALA A 207 -11.49 -14.07 -14.29
C ALA A 207 -12.33 -14.94 -15.21
N ASP A 208 -11.71 -15.94 -15.84
CA ASP A 208 -12.35 -16.93 -16.75
C ASP A 208 -12.91 -18.16 -16.02
N ALA A 209 -12.68 -18.26 -14.68
CA ALA A 209 -13.14 -19.39 -13.90
C ALA A 209 -14.34 -19.03 -13.01
N SER A 210 -15.35 -19.93 -12.96
CA SER A 210 -16.56 -19.75 -12.16
C SER A 210 -16.33 -19.92 -10.65
N VAL A 211 -15.26 -20.63 -10.25
CA VAL A 211 -15.00 -20.98 -8.87
C VAL A 211 -13.52 -20.75 -8.53
N ILE A 212 -13.29 -20.20 -7.34
CA ILE A 212 -11.94 -20.05 -6.80
C ILE A 212 -11.39 -21.41 -6.37
N ARG A 213 -10.12 -21.69 -6.71
CA ARG A 213 -9.44 -22.90 -6.28
C ARG A 213 -8.77 -22.66 -4.93
N VAL A 214 -9.05 -23.54 -3.97
CA VAL A 214 -8.40 -23.55 -2.65
C VAL A 214 -7.32 -24.62 -2.63
N VAL A 215 -6.11 -24.22 -2.23
CA VAL A 215 -4.95 -25.12 -2.09
C VAL A 215 -4.41 -25.00 -0.68
N TYR A 216 -4.07 -26.12 -0.07
CA TYR A 216 -3.43 -26.17 1.23
C TYR A 216 -1.97 -26.55 1.04
N GLU A 217 -1.07 -25.64 1.37
CA GLU A 217 0.36 -25.84 1.25
C GLU A 217 0.93 -26.38 2.55
N PRO A 218 1.64 -27.52 2.53
CA PRO A 218 2.29 -28.08 3.70
C PRO A 218 3.54 -27.27 4.09
N HIS A 219 4.07 -27.51 5.30
CA HIS A 219 5.24 -26.77 5.82
C HIS A 219 6.52 -26.98 5.01
N ASP A 220 6.68 -28.11 4.30
CA ASP A 220 7.83 -28.39 3.46
C ASP A 220 7.96 -27.42 2.26
N ILE A 221 6.86 -26.73 1.88
CA ILE A 221 6.87 -25.68 0.85
C ILE A 221 7.92 -24.60 1.13
N LEU A 222 8.19 -24.31 2.40
CA LEU A 222 9.18 -23.29 2.81
C LEU A 222 10.60 -23.61 2.32
N HIS A 223 10.89 -24.88 2.07
CA HIS A 223 12.19 -25.38 1.59
C HIS A 223 12.20 -25.63 0.08
N GLN A 224 11.06 -25.48 -0.60
CA GLN A 224 10.97 -25.71 -2.04
C GLN A 224 11.34 -24.44 -2.84
N PRO A 225 12.08 -24.58 -3.96
CA PRO A 225 12.44 -23.45 -4.81
C PRO A 225 11.23 -22.63 -5.27
N ARG A 226 10.09 -23.28 -5.53
CA ARG A 226 8.86 -22.59 -5.95
C ARG A 226 8.36 -21.55 -4.94
N PHE A 227 8.69 -21.68 -3.64
CA PHE A 227 8.39 -20.68 -2.62
C PHE A 227 9.59 -19.75 -2.41
N ALA A 228 10.79 -20.32 -2.22
CA ALA A 228 12.00 -19.55 -1.92
C ALA A 228 12.30 -18.50 -3.00
N ASP A 229 12.11 -18.88 -4.28
CA ASP A 229 12.32 -18.03 -5.46
C ASP A 229 11.05 -17.26 -5.87
N SER A 230 10.01 -17.26 -5.04
CA SER A 230 8.77 -16.53 -5.32
C SER A 230 8.80 -15.11 -4.74
N PRO A 231 8.01 -14.16 -5.28
CA PRO A 231 7.85 -12.84 -4.69
C PRO A 231 7.18 -12.87 -3.30
N PHE A 232 6.55 -13.99 -2.93
CA PHE A 232 5.85 -14.13 -1.65
C PHE A 232 6.81 -14.31 -0.48
N ALA A 233 7.92 -15.03 -0.67
CA ALA A 233 8.89 -15.29 0.39
C ALA A 233 9.47 -14.03 1.03
N PRO A 234 9.97 -13.02 0.30
CA PRO A 234 10.43 -11.78 0.91
C PRO A 234 9.27 -10.97 1.53
N ILE A 235 8.07 -10.99 0.93
CA ILE A 235 6.90 -10.25 1.45
C ILE A 235 6.49 -10.81 2.83
N ILE A 236 6.36 -12.12 2.96
CA ILE A 236 5.99 -12.78 4.23
C ILE A 236 7.05 -12.50 5.31
N ARG A 237 8.32 -12.32 4.93
CA ARG A 237 9.40 -11.91 5.84
C ARG A 237 9.43 -10.42 6.17
N GLY A 238 8.48 -9.63 5.63
CA GLY A 238 8.33 -8.22 5.95
C GLY A 238 9.00 -7.24 4.98
N ALA A 239 9.44 -7.69 3.80
CA ALA A 239 10.10 -6.83 2.80
C ALA A 239 9.17 -5.85 2.05
N GLY A 240 7.87 -5.82 2.38
CA GLY A 240 6.89 -5.04 1.63
C GLY A 240 6.38 -5.77 0.40
N GLY A 241 5.80 -5.03 -0.57
CA GLY A 241 5.23 -5.62 -1.80
C GLY A 241 6.23 -5.77 -2.94
N VAL A 242 5.75 -6.29 -4.05
CA VAL A 242 6.47 -6.39 -5.33
C VAL A 242 5.54 -5.93 -6.45
N ARG A 243 6.03 -5.11 -7.36
CA ARG A 243 5.34 -4.81 -8.61
C ARG A 243 6.31 -4.97 -9.78
N ARG A 244 5.79 -5.52 -10.89
CA ARG A 244 6.52 -5.62 -12.17
C ARG A 244 5.57 -5.21 -13.29
N ARG A 245 5.86 -4.05 -13.88
CA ARG A 245 5.18 -3.59 -15.10
C ARG A 245 5.82 -4.32 -16.27
N LEU A 246 5.13 -5.35 -16.76
CA LEU A 246 5.69 -6.32 -17.69
C LEU A 246 5.79 -5.78 -19.14
N GLU A 247 5.16 -4.64 -19.42
CA GLU A 247 5.29 -3.92 -20.70
C GLU A 247 6.51 -2.99 -20.74
N ASP A 248 7.16 -2.72 -19.60
CA ASP A 248 8.33 -1.83 -19.56
C ASP A 248 9.56 -2.54 -20.19
N ALA A 249 10.31 -1.83 -21.02
CA ALA A 249 11.43 -2.40 -21.74
C ALA A 249 12.58 -2.89 -20.83
N ASP A 250 12.70 -2.32 -19.64
CA ASP A 250 13.73 -2.61 -18.62
C ASP A 250 13.18 -3.40 -17.43
N VAL A 251 12.05 -4.10 -17.62
CA VAL A 251 11.40 -4.87 -16.56
C VAL A 251 12.33 -5.93 -15.96
N LYS A 252 12.37 -5.98 -14.63
CA LYS A 252 13.11 -7.03 -13.90
C LYS A 252 12.30 -8.34 -13.91
N LEU A 253 12.83 -9.34 -14.59
CA LEU A 253 12.27 -10.70 -14.63
C LEU A 253 12.95 -11.60 -13.58
N ASP A 254 13.03 -11.12 -12.34
CA ASP A 254 13.79 -11.72 -11.23
C ASP A 254 13.12 -12.95 -10.61
N TYR A 255 11.80 -13.09 -10.74
CA TYR A 255 11.06 -14.24 -10.21
C TYR A 255 10.58 -15.18 -11.33
N PRO A 256 10.59 -16.53 -11.12
CA PRO A 256 10.08 -17.49 -12.10
C PRO A 256 8.64 -17.18 -12.55
N VAL A 257 7.74 -16.92 -11.59
CA VAL A 257 6.34 -16.59 -11.90
C VAL A 257 6.22 -15.33 -12.77
N VAL A 258 7.07 -14.33 -12.55
CA VAL A 258 7.08 -13.09 -13.34
C VAL A 258 7.54 -13.36 -14.78
N ARG A 259 8.55 -14.23 -14.96
CA ARG A 259 9.01 -14.67 -16.29
C ARG A 259 7.92 -15.43 -17.04
N ASP A 260 7.21 -16.31 -16.34
CA ASP A 260 6.13 -17.10 -16.93
C ASP A 260 4.97 -16.18 -17.37
N LEU A 261 4.52 -15.28 -16.48
CA LEU A 261 3.48 -14.30 -16.78
C LEU A 261 3.86 -13.38 -17.96
N HIS A 262 5.12 -12.91 -18.01
CA HIS A 262 5.61 -12.12 -19.14
C HIS A 262 5.55 -12.90 -20.45
N ARG A 263 5.96 -14.17 -20.46
CA ARG A 263 5.84 -15.05 -21.65
C ARG A 263 4.39 -15.32 -22.06
N GLU A 264 3.48 -15.34 -21.10
CA GLU A 264 2.04 -15.46 -21.35
C GLU A 264 1.39 -14.17 -21.87
N GLY A 265 2.12 -13.05 -21.90
CA GLY A 265 1.63 -11.75 -22.38
C GLY A 265 0.94 -10.91 -21.30
N ALA A 266 1.17 -11.21 -20.02
CA ALA A 266 0.72 -10.32 -18.96
C ALA A 266 1.40 -8.96 -19.05
N THR A 267 0.68 -7.90 -18.69
CA THR A 267 1.12 -6.51 -18.78
C THR A 267 1.56 -5.92 -17.45
N ASP A 268 1.01 -6.44 -16.34
CA ASP A 268 1.36 -5.97 -15.01
C ASP A 268 1.15 -7.09 -13.97
N TYR A 269 2.06 -7.12 -12.99
CA TYR A 269 2.00 -8.00 -11.83
C TYR A 269 2.25 -7.20 -10.56
N VAL A 270 1.39 -7.36 -9.57
CA VAL A 270 1.55 -6.75 -8.25
C VAL A 270 1.29 -7.77 -7.16
N ALA A 271 2.14 -7.81 -6.14
CA ALA A 271 1.94 -8.58 -4.92
C ALA A 271 2.06 -7.65 -3.71
N MET A 272 1.05 -7.64 -2.84
CA MET A 272 0.94 -6.72 -1.72
C MET A 272 0.70 -7.48 -0.42
N PRO A 273 1.36 -7.07 0.69
CA PRO A 273 1.04 -7.60 2.01
C PRO A 273 -0.28 -7.05 2.53
N PHE A 274 -0.98 -7.87 3.32
CA PHE A 274 -1.99 -7.41 4.25
C PHE A 274 -1.79 -8.11 5.60
N ARG A 275 -2.22 -7.45 6.69
CA ARG A 275 -1.91 -7.92 8.03
C ARG A 275 -3.16 -8.32 8.80
N PHE A 276 -3.05 -9.38 9.57
CA PHE A 276 -3.99 -9.74 10.63
C PHE A 276 -3.71 -8.92 11.90
N SER A 277 -4.59 -9.03 12.89
CA SER A 277 -4.48 -8.28 14.15
C SER A 277 -3.27 -8.68 14.99
N ASP A 278 -2.84 -9.93 14.88
CA ASP A 278 -1.67 -10.50 15.54
C ASP A 278 -0.32 -10.13 14.88
N GLY A 279 -0.39 -9.33 13.77
CA GLY A 279 0.79 -8.93 12.99
C GLY A 279 1.18 -9.91 11.88
N GLN A 280 0.50 -11.05 11.74
CA GLN A 280 0.74 -12.01 10.67
C GLN A 280 0.63 -11.34 9.30
N ILE A 281 1.63 -11.58 8.45
CA ILE A 281 1.68 -11.06 7.09
C ILE A 281 1.09 -12.09 6.14
N ASN A 282 0.08 -11.67 5.41
CA ASN A 282 -0.57 -12.39 4.33
C ASN A 282 -0.28 -11.67 3.02
N VAL A 283 -0.48 -12.31 1.89
CA VAL A 283 -0.16 -11.72 0.58
C VAL A 283 -1.33 -11.89 -0.39
N ILE A 284 -1.65 -10.83 -1.10
CA ILE A 284 -2.49 -10.88 -2.30
C ILE A 284 -1.66 -10.47 -3.51
N SER A 285 -1.63 -11.31 -4.55
CA SER A 285 -1.09 -10.94 -5.85
C SER A 285 -2.18 -10.80 -6.88
N MET A 286 -1.97 -9.91 -7.84
CA MET A 286 -2.86 -9.69 -8.97
C MET A 286 -2.05 -9.54 -10.25
N THR A 287 -2.61 -10.04 -11.35
CA THR A 287 -2.04 -9.98 -12.69
C THR A 287 -3.07 -9.39 -13.65
N SER A 288 -2.62 -8.51 -14.52
CA SER A 288 -3.39 -7.97 -15.63
C SER A 288 -2.81 -8.38 -16.97
N PHE A 289 -3.68 -8.65 -17.94
CA PHE A 289 -3.35 -8.83 -19.36
C PHE A 289 -3.84 -7.65 -20.21
N ALA A 290 -4.51 -6.67 -19.59
CA ALA A 290 -4.95 -5.48 -20.27
C ALA A 290 -3.78 -4.52 -20.53
N ARG A 291 -3.75 -3.89 -21.72
CA ARG A 291 -2.74 -2.89 -22.05
C ARG A 291 -2.69 -1.77 -21.01
N GLY A 292 -1.49 -1.42 -20.56
CA GLY A 292 -1.26 -0.41 -19.52
C GLY A 292 -1.38 -0.93 -18.09
N GLY A 293 -1.88 -2.17 -17.89
CA GLY A 293 -1.95 -2.82 -16.59
C GLY A 293 -2.80 -2.08 -15.56
N PHE A 294 -2.35 -2.09 -14.30
CA PHE A 294 -3.03 -1.40 -13.19
C PHE A 294 -2.67 0.08 -13.15
N GLY A 295 -3.66 0.95 -13.34
CA GLY A 295 -3.51 2.38 -13.10
C GLY A 295 -3.44 2.73 -11.61
N VAL A 296 -3.03 3.97 -11.32
CA VAL A 296 -2.94 4.51 -9.95
C VAL A 296 -4.29 4.41 -9.22
N ALA A 297 -5.39 4.72 -9.91
CA ALA A 297 -6.74 4.63 -9.35
C ALA A 297 -7.10 3.20 -8.92
N HIS A 298 -6.76 2.20 -9.74
CA HIS A 298 -7.04 0.78 -9.43
C HIS A 298 -6.29 0.32 -8.18
N LEU A 299 -4.98 0.59 -8.10
CA LEU A 299 -4.18 0.22 -6.94
C LEU A 299 -4.58 1.00 -5.69
N GLY A 300 -4.96 2.27 -5.85
CA GLY A 300 -5.45 3.11 -4.77
C GLY A 300 -6.69 2.56 -4.10
N GLN A 301 -7.70 2.19 -4.89
CA GLN A 301 -8.92 1.57 -4.39
C GLN A 301 -8.65 0.31 -3.56
N ILE A 302 -7.72 -0.53 -4.03
CA ILE A 302 -7.35 -1.77 -3.34
C ILE A 302 -6.60 -1.44 -2.04
N TYR A 303 -5.61 -0.55 -2.12
CA TYR A 303 -4.78 -0.16 -0.97
C TYR A 303 -5.61 0.38 0.19
N GLU A 304 -6.62 1.22 -0.11
CA GLU A 304 -7.52 1.80 0.89
C GLU A 304 -8.34 0.77 1.65
N VAL A 305 -8.78 -0.28 0.98
CA VAL A 305 -9.67 -1.29 1.59
C VAL A 305 -8.91 -2.48 2.17
N MET A 306 -7.62 -2.59 1.91
CA MET A 306 -6.80 -3.73 2.33
C MET A 306 -6.85 -4.00 3.84
N PRO A 307 -6.81 -2.99 4.75
CA PRO A 307 -6.92 -3.24 6.18
C PRO A 307 -8.26 -3.86 6.58
N MET A 308 -9.37 -3.42 5.98
CA MET A 308 -10.70 -3.97 6.26
C MET A 308 -10.85 -5.39 5.69
N LEU A 309 -10.39 -5.59 4.45
CA LEU A 309 -10.39 -6.91 3.81
C LEU A 309 -9.56 -7.90 4.63
N GLY A 310 -8.41 -7.48 5.15
CA GLY A 310 -7.57 -8.29 6.03
C GLY A 310 -8.31 -8.75 7.28
N ARG A 311 -9.10 -7.89 7.92
CA ARG A 311 -9.92 -8.27 9.10
C ARG A 311 -10.99 -9.30 8.77
N LEU A 312 -11.61 -9.20 7.60
CA LEU A 312 -12.61 -10.18 7.18
C LEU A 312 -11.96 -11.55 6.89
N PHE A 313 -10.81 -11.58 6.23
CA PHE A 313 -10.05 -12.82 6.04
C PHE A 313 -9.61 -13.43 7.37
N GLU A 314 -9.19 -12.63 8.33
CA GLU A 314 -8.83 -13.05 9.68
C GLU A 314 -10.00 -13.75 10.39
N VAL A 315 -11.20 -13.17 10.34
CA VAL A 315 -12.41 -13.79 10.92
C VAL A 315 -12.66 -15.16 10.31
N HIS A 316 -12.53 -15.33 9.00
CA HIS A 316 -12.69 -16.63 8.36
C HIS A 316 -11.58 -17.64 8.73
N ALA A 317 -10.33 -17.17 8.87
CA ALA A 317 -9.22 -18.02 9.32
C ALA A 317 -9.44 -18.52 10.75
N LEU A 318 -9.86 -17.64 11.66
CA LEU A 318 -10.17 -18.00 13.06
C LEU A 318 -11.34 -18.96 13.17
N ARG A 319 -12.44 -18.74 12.43
CA ARG A 319 -13.60 -19.66 12.40
C ARG A 319 -13.17 -21.06 11.96
N ARG A 320 -12.35 -21.15 10.92
CA ARG A 320 -11.86 -22.43 10.42
C ARG A 320 -10.99 -23.15 11.47
N THR A 321 -10.10 -22.44 12.13
CA THR A 321 -9.25 -23.00 13.20
C THR A 321 -10.12 -23.50 14.36
N ALA A 322 -11.11 -22.73 14.78
CA ALA A 322 -12.03 -23.13 15.85
C ALA A 322 -12.82 -24.41 15.48
N THR A 323 -13.33 -24.52 14.24
CA THR A 323 -14.04 -25.71 13.77
C THR A 323 -13.11 -26.94 13.76
N ALA A 324 -11.90 -26.81 13.23
CA ALA A 324 -10.93 -27.91 13.20
C ALA A 324 -10.54 -28.41 14.60
N LEU A 325 -10.41 -27.48 15.58
CA LEU A 325 -10.15 -27.84 16.96
C LEU A 325 -11.33 -28.60 17.57
N LEU A 326 -12.57 -28.15 17.36
CA LEU A 326 -13.77 -28.83 17.86
C LEU A 326 -13.89 -30.26 17.29
N GLU A 327 -13.62 -30.44 15.98
CA GLU A 327 -13.65 -31.75 15.33
C GLU A 327 -12.54 -32.70 15.84
N THR A 328 -11.45 -32.17 16.37
CA THR A 328 -10.34 -32.99 16.92
C THR A 328 -10.61 -33.44 18.34
N TYR A 329 -11.44 -32.75 19.11
CA TYR A 329 -11.75 -33.01 20.52
C TYR A 329 -13.12 -33.67 20.76
N LEU A 330 -13.91 -33.88 19.72
CA LEU A 330 -15.16 -34.67 19.72
C LEU A 330 -14.94 -36.03 19.07
#